data_62a1fc721316f43f3acb83c76678ffdd
#
_entry.id   62a1fc721316f43f3acb83c76678ffdd
#
_cell.length_a   1.000
_cell.length_b   1.000
_cell.length_c   1.000
_cell.angle_alpha   90.00
_cell.angle_beta   90.00
_cell.angle_gamma   90.00
#
_symmetry.space_group_name_H-M   'P 1'
#
loop_
_entity.id
_entity.type
_entity.pdbx_description
1 polymer ?
#
loop_
_entity_poly.entity_id
_entity_poly.type
_entity_poly.pdbx_seq_one_letter_code
_entity_poly.pdbx_strand_id
1 'polypeptide(L)'
;MPAVNSKNLSALAGKELKNSSETERSAFYSGALKNSTENIEWLVGITDGAGIFQFSKTNKGVWIFTFKIVQSKTNLRLLYYIKSMLCVGSVSISNSNDNIAEFRIRKIHHIIQYILPIFDKYPLLTSKHFNYKLFREAILISANTLISYEQRDKLITDIKIKCESGIPTDYISPS
;
A
#
# COMPACT_ATOMS: atom_id res chain seq x y z
N MET A 1 33.97 3.45 -23.80
CA MET A 1 32.59 3.95 -23.55
C MET A 1 32.65 4.85 -22.34
N PRO A 2 32.20 6.11 -22.40
CA PRO A 2 32.23 7.01 -21.25
C PRO A 2 31.17 6.61 -20.25
N ALA A 3 31.55 6.48 -18.98
CA ALA A 3 30.68 6.22 -17.86
C ALA A 3 29.64 7.37 -17.73
N VAL A 4 28.35 7.04 -17.82
CA VAL A 4 27.25 7.99 -17.65
C VAL A 4 27.21 8.41 -16.18
N ASN A 5 27.51 9.68 -15.92
CA ASN A 5 27.60 10.23 -14.58
C ASN A 5 26.21 10.28 -13.93
N SER A 6 26.01 9.54 -12.85
CA SER A 6 24.73 9.40 -12.13
C SER A 6 24.10 10.73 -11.67
N LYS A 7 24.94 11.79 -11.49
CA LYS A 7 24.49 13.15 -11.14
C LYS A 7 23.72 13.86 -12.27
N ASN A 8 24.04 13.56 -13.53
CA ASN A 8 23.34 14.16 -14.68
C ASN A 8 21.96 13.52 -14.92
N LEU A 9 21.79 12.25 -14.61
CA LEU A 9 20.49 11.54 -14.73
C LEU A 9 19.47 12.07 -13.72
N SER A 10 19.88 12.40 -12.49
CA SER A 10 18.97 12.92 -11.45
C SER A 10 18.50 14.36 -11.74
N ALA A 11 19.35 15.18 -12.35
CA ALA A 11 19.03 16.56 -12.71
C ALA A 11 18.10 16.65 -13.95
N LEU A 12 18.29 15.76 -14.95
CA LEU A 12 17.41 15.63 -16.10
C LEU A 12 16.04 15.08 -15.72
N ALA A 13 15.99 14.05 -14.89
CA ALA A 13 14.76 13.49 -14.35
C ALA A 13 13.93 14.51 -13.55
N GLY A 14 14.60 15.40 -12.79
CA GLY A 14 13.94 16.45 -12.02
C GLY A 14 13.30 17.56 -12.86
N LYS A 15 13.82 17.82 -14.08
CA LYS A 15 13.26 18.80 -15.02
C LYS A 15 12.09 18.25 -15.83
N GLU A 16 12.19 17.01 -16.32
CA GLU A 16 11.13 16.35 -17.09
C GLU A 16 9.90 16.02 -16.25
N LEU A 17 10.10 15.67 -14.97
CA LEU A 17 9.02 15.34 -14.04
C LEU A 17 8.08 16.51 -13.70
N LYS A 18 8.53 17.76 -13.88
CA LYS A 18 7.67 18.93 -13.60
C LYS A 18 6.60 19.16 -14.66
N ASN A 19 6.81 18.69 -15.90
CA ASN A 19 5.94 18.96 -17.04
C ASN A 19 5.27 17.71 -17.64
N SER A 20 5.59 16.50 -17.17
CA SER A 20 5.02 15.26 -17.69
C SER A 20 3.72 14.85 -16.98
N SER A 21 2.85 14.17 -17.72
CA SER A 21 1.62 13.60 -17.17
C SER A 21 1.91 12.56 -16.10
N GLU A 22 0.92 12.25 -15.25
CA GLU A 22 1.05 11.21 -14.20
C GLU A 22 1.42 9.85 -14.80
N THR A 23 0.92 9.55 -15.99
CA THR A 23 1.21 8.31 -16.74
C THR A 23 2.68 8.24 -17.18
N GLU A 24 3.24 9.33 -17.68
CA GLU A 24 4.65 9.41 -18.12
C GLU A 24 5.61 9.31 -16.93
N ARG A 25 5.28 9.96 -15.80
CA ARG A 25 6.06 9.84 -14.56
C ARG A 25 6.08 8.40 -14.06
N SER A 26 4.94 7.72 -14.08
CA SER A 26 4.81 6.31 -13.69
C SER A 26 5.63 5.40 -14.60
N ALA A 27 5.62 5.64 -15.92
CA ALA A 27 6.40 4.86 -16.90
C ALA A 27 7.91 5.06 -16.72
N PHE A 28 8.37 6.28 -16.45
CA PHE A 28 9.78 6.59 -16.22
C PHE A 28 10.36 5.81 -15.04
N TYR A 29 9.65 5.77 -13.91
CA TYR A 29 10.09 5.02 -12.72
C TYR A 29 9.94 3.50 -12.87
N SER A 30 8.95 3.04 -13.64
CA SER A 30 8.70 1.62 -13.90
C SER A 30 9.85 0.91 -14.63
N GLY A 31 10.55 1.61 -15.53
CA GLY A 31 11.68 1.04 -16.29
C GLY A 31 12.96 0.86 -15.46
N ALA A 32 13.16 1.67 -14.42
CA ALA A 32 14.43 1.73 -13.69
C ALA A 32 14.50 0.83 -12.45
N LEU A 33 13.35 0.34 -11.89
CA LEU A 33 13.28 -0.14 -10.52
C LEU A 33 12.45 -1.41 -10.31
N LYS A 34 12.06 -2.11 -11.37
CA LYS A 34 11.36 -3.39 -11.22
C LYS A 34 12.24 -4.42 -10.52
N ASN A 35 11.85 -4.77 -9.27
CA ASN A 35 12.21 -6.02 -8.59
C ASN A 35 13.62 -6.15 -7.99
N SER A 36 14.23 -5.12 -7.41
CA SER A 36 15.29 -5.38 -6.45
C SER A 36 14.68 -5.73 -5.09
N THR A 37 15.22 -6.74 -4.41
CA THR A 37 14.86 -7.13 -3.03
C THR A 37 14.91 -5.92 -2.10
N GLU A 38 15.94 -5.08 -2.24
CA GLU A 38 16.15 -3.83 -1.49
C GLU A 38 14.95 -2.87 -1.56
N ASN A 39 14.33 -2.72 -2.75
CA ASN A 39 13.16 -1.85 -2.91
C ASN A 39 11.94 -2.40 -2.20
N ILE A 40 11.78 -3.72 -2.16
CA ILE A 40 10.68 -4.38 -1.45
C ILE A 40 10.87 -4.26 0.06
N GLU A 41 12.07 -4.51 0.57
CA GLU A 41 12.39 -4.36 1.99
C GLU A 41 12.22 -2.91 2.45
N TRP A 42 12.63 -1.95 1.61
CA TRP A 42 12.37 -0.53 1.86
C TRP A 42 10.86 -0.23 1.92
N LEU A 43 10.04 -0.81 1.01
CA LEU A 43 8.59 -0.65 1.03
C LEU A 43 7.98 -1.22 2.32
N VAL A 44 8.49 -2.34 2.80
CA VAL A 44 8.06 -2.94 4.08
C VAL A 44 8.39 -1.98 5.22
N GLY A 45 9.60 -1.44 5.28
CA GLY A 45 10.01 -0.48 6.31
C GLY A 45 9.15 0.80 6.31
N ILE A 46 8.88 1.40 5.15
CA ILE A 46 8.01 2.58 5.07
C ILE A 46 6.57 2.26 5.44
N THR A 47 6.11 1.04 5.16
CA THR A 47 4.78 0.58 5.54
C THR A 47 4.68 0.37 7.05
N ASP A 48 5.70 -0.17 7.70
CA ASP A 48 5.78 -0.27 9.15
C ASP A 48 5.65 1.11 9.84
N GLY A 49 6.24 2.15 9.26
CA GLY A 49 6.11 3.52 9.75
C GLY A 49 4.75 4.17 9.45
N ALA A 50 4.37 4.21 8.18
CA ALA A 50 3.29 5.07 7.66
C ALA A 50 2.17 4.32 6.92
N GLY A 51 2.22 2.99 6.81
CA GLY A 51 1.22 2.18 6.13
C GLY A 51 -0.04 1.97 6.97
N ILE A 52 -1.17 1.81 6.29
CA ILE A 52 -2.48 1.55 6.91
C ILE A 52 -3.19 0.46 6.11
N PHE A 53 -3.61 -0.60 6.80
CA PHE A 53 -4.49 -1.64 6.30
C PHE A 53 -5.88 -1.42 6.89
N GLN A 54 -6.84 -1.11 6.05
CA GLN A 54 -8.18 -0.73 6.48
C GLN A 54 -9.24 -1.45 5.66
N PHE A 55 -10.28 -1.89 6.31
CA PHE A 55 -11.50 -2.36 5.65
C PHE A 55 -12.73 -1.85 6.40
N SER A 56 -13.78 -1.56 5.64
CA SER A 56 -15.04 -1.03 6.17
C SER A 56 -16.21 -1.43 5.30
N LYS A 57 -17.38 -1.50 5.87
CA LYS A 57 -18.63 -1.77 5.17
C LYS A 57 -19.32 -0.46 4.79
N THR A 58 -19.73 -0.33 3.55
CA THR A 58 -20.51 0.83 3.09
C THR A 58 -21.96 0.73 3.55
N ASN A 59 -22.68 1.85 3.47
CA ASN A 59 -24.13 1.87 3.74
C ASN A 59 -24.95 0.95 2.81
N LYS A 60 -24.36 0.56 1.65
CA LYS A 60 -24.96 -0.40 0.72
C LYS A 60 -24.61 -1.85 1.04
N GLY A 61 -23.94 -2.12 2.15
CA GLY A 61 -23.55 -3.47 2.57
C GLY A 61 -22.27 -4.00 1.92
N VAL A 62 -21.58 -3.25 1.09
CA VAL A 62 -20.37 -3.71 0.37
C VAL A 62 -19.12 -3.45 1.21
N TRP A 63 -18.26 -4.45 1.34
CA TRP A 63 -16.96 -4.31 1.97
C TRP A 63 -15.95 -3.64 1.04
N ILE A 64 -15.27 -2.62 1.54
CA ILE A 64 -14.19 -1.91 0.87
C ILE A 64 -12.90 -2.18 1.62
N PHE A 65 -11.89 -2.65 0.90
CA PHE A 65 -10.54 -2.86 1.40
C PHE A 65 -9.63 -1.76 0.86
N THR A 66 -8.77 -1.23 1.73
CA THR A 66 -7.87 -0.15 1.37
C THR A 66 -6.49 -0.41 1.99
N PHE A 67 -5.47 -0.47 1.14
CA PHE A 67 -4.09 -0.29 1.55
C PHE A 67 -3.68 1.13 1.21
N LYS A 68 -3.09 1.85 2.17
CA LYS A 68 -2.61 3.22 1.93
C LYS A 68 -1.35 3.53 2.72
N ILE A 69 -0.55 4.45 2.19
CA ILE A 69 0.60 5.05 2.86
C ILE A 69 0.35 6.56 2.90
N VAL A 70 0.40 7.13 4.10
CA VAL A 70 0.11 8.56 4.35
C VAL A 70 1.41 9.30 4.64
N GLN A 71 1.58 10.47 4.02
CA GLN A 71 2.77 11.29 4.17
C GLN A 71 2.41 12.78 4.14
N SER A 72 3.34 13.64 4.57
CA SER A 72 3.26 15.07 4.30
C SER A 72 3.28 15.33 2.78
N LYS A 73 2.58 16.39 2.33
CA LYS A 73 2.66 16.87 0.93
C LYS A 73 4.09 17.18 0.50
N THR A 74 4.98 17.52 1.42
CA THR A 74 6.40 17.74 1.13
C THR A 74 7.10 16.48 0.63
N ASN A 75 6.58 15.29 1.01
CA ASN A 75 7.10 13.97 0.63
C ASN A 75 6.35 13.36 -0.56
N LEU A 76 5.65 14.16 -1.36
CA LEU A 76 4.82 13.69 -2.48
C LEU A 76 5.61 12.82 -3.48
N ARG A 77 6.88 13.14 -3.69
CA ARG A 77 7.80 12.36 -4.55
C ARG A 77 7.93 10.91 -4.09
N LEU A 78 7.96 10.66 -2.78
CA LEU A 78 8.01 9.32 -2.20
C LEU A 78 6.76 8.50 -2.58
N LEU A 79 5.58 9.11 -2.52
CA LEU A 79 4.33 8.43 -2.87
C LEU A 79 4.25 8.07 -4.36
N TYR A 80 4.74 8.95 -5.24
CA TYR A 80 4.87 8.64 -6.68
C TYR A 80 5.91 7.55 -6.94
N TYR A 81 7.00 7.50 -6.18
CA TYR A 81 7.99 6.43 -6.25
C TYR A 81 7.35 5.08 -5.92
N ILE A 82 6.59 4.98 -4.82
CA ILE A 82 5.85 3.76 -4.44
C ILE A 82 4.88 3.36 -5.55
N LYS A 83 4.11 4.32 -6.10
CA LYS A 83 3.19 4.05 -7.21
C LYS A 83 3.91 3.49 -8.43
N SER A 84 5.05 4.03 -8.81
CA SER A 84 5.82 3.55 -9.97
C SER A 84 6.42 2.17 -9.73
N MET A 85 6.88 1.88 -8.53
CA MET A 85 7.42 0.58 -8.14
C MET A 85 6.36 -0.52 -8.18
N LEU A 86 5.17 -0.25 -7.64
CA LEU A 86 4.06 -1.22 -7.61
C LEU A 86 3.27 -1.28 -8.93
N CYS A 87 3.39 -0.27 -9.79
CA CYS A 87 2.62 -0.11 -11.05
C CYS A 87 1.09 -0.12 -10.87
N VAL A 88 0.59 0.05 -9.65
CA VAL A 88 -0.83 0.07 -9.28
C VAL A 88 -1.09 1.15 -8.22
N GLY A 89 -2.36 1.49 -8.02
CA GLY A 89 -2.76 2.48 -7.02
C GLY A 89 -2.85 3.90 -7.55
N SER A 90 -3.18 4.82 -6.67
CA SER A 90 -3.31 6.25 -6.96
C SER A 90 -2.65 7.08 -5.86
N VAL A 91 -2.14 8.24 -6.24
CA VAL A 91 -1.66 9.26 -5.29
C VAL A 91 -2.68 10.37 -5.28
N SER A 92 -3.09 10.80 -4.10
CA SER A 92 -4.01 11.93 -3.90
C SER A 92 -3.49 12.87 -2.81
N ILE A 93 -3.81 14.14 -2.98
CA ILE A 93 -3.48 15.20 -2.02
C ILE A 93 -4.78 15.58 -1.32
N SER A 94 -4.76 15.67 0.00
CA SER A 94 -5.90 16.18 0.77
C SER A 94 -6.15 17.65 0.41
N ASN A 95 -7.41 17.99 0.15
CA ASN A 95 -7.83 19.37 -0.08
C ASN A 95 -7.98 20.15 1.24
N SER A 96 -7.88 19.49 2.40
CA SER A 96 -7.83 20.12 3.70
C SER A 96 -6.48 20.79 3.96
N ASN A 97 -6.45 21.71 4.92
CA ASN A 97 -5.22 22.39 5.34
C ASN A 97 -4.21 21.46 6.07
N ASP A 98 -4.48 20.15 6.12
CA ASP A 98 -3.72 19.18 6.93
C ASP A 98 -2.34 18.84 6.36
N ASN A 99 -1.94 19.43 5.24
CA ASN A 99 -0.65 19.14 4.59
C ASN A 99 -0.40 17.64 4.33
N ILE A 100 -1.46 16.88 4.02
CA ILE A 100 -1.43 15.41 3.88
C ILE A 100 -1.55 15.01 2.41
N ALA A 101 -0.78 14.01 2.02
CA ALA A 101 -0.91 13.27 0.78
C ALA A 101 -0.92 11.76 1.07
N GLU A 102 -1.56 10.98 0.21
CA GLU A 102 -1.62 9.53 0.38
C GLU A 102 -1.45 8.79 -0.95
N PHE A 103 -0.76 7.66 -0.89
CA PHE A 103 -0.82 6.61 -1.90
C PHE A 103 -1.88 5.60 -1.46
N ARG A 104 -2.72 5.11 -2.39
CA ARG A 104 -3.86 4.25 -2.06
C ARG A 104 -4.12 3.19 -3.11
N ILE A 105 -4.41 1.96 -2.66
CA ILE A 105 -4.93 0.86 -3.48
C ILE A 105 -6.26 0.38 -2.89
N ARG A 106 -7.32 0.34 -3.72
CA ARG A 106 -8.67 -0.13 -3.33
C ARG A 106 -9.15 -1.34 -4.12
N LYS A 107 -8.61 -1.57 -5.32
CA LYS A 107 -9.01 -2.71 -6.13
C LYS A 107 -8.53 -4.00 -5.46
N ILE A 108 -9.48 -4.86 -5.08
CA ILE A 108 -9.25 -6.08 -4.32
C ILE A 108 -8.21 -6.99 -5.01
N HIS A 109 -8.36 -7.16 -6.33
CA HIS A 109 -7.42 -7.99 -7.10
C HIS A 109 -6.00 -7.41 -7.12
N HIS A 110 -5.81 -6.08 -7.11
CA HIS A 110 -4.49 -5.48 -6.99
C HIS A 110 -3.88 -5.72 -5.59
N ILE A 111 -4.70 -5.67 -4.54
CA ILE A 111 -4.21 -5.95 -3.18
C ILE A 111 -3.78 -7.42 -3.09
N ILE A 112 -4.60 -8.35 -3.58
CA ILE A 112 -4.28 -9.79 -3.55
C ILE A 112 -3.05 -10.10 -4.40
N GLN A 113 -2.92 -9.50 -5.58
CA GLN A 113 -1.87 -9.82 -6.54
C GLN A 113 -0.52 -9.17 -6.20
N TYR A 114 -0.52 -7.94 -5.67
CA TYR A 114 0.70 -7.15 -5.49
C TYR A 114 1.06 -6.92 -4.03
N ILE A 115 0.08 -6.73 -3.14
CA ILE A 115 0.32 -6.34 -1.75
C ILE A 115 0.50 -7.55 -0.83
N LEU A 116 -0.43 -8.52 -0.88
CA LEU A 116 -0.34 -9.68 0.00
C LEU A 116 0.96 -10.46 -0.20
N PRO A 117 1.44 -10.77 -1.43
CA PRO A 117 2.69 -11.53 -1.60
C PRO A 117 3.93 -10.82 -1.00
N ILE A 118 3.95 -9.50 -1.00
CA ILE A 118 5.05 -8.72 -0.42
C ILE A 118 5.10 -8.96 1.09
N PHE A 119 3.99 -8.72 1.79
CA PHE A 119 3.97 -8.80 3.25
C PHE A 119 3.85 -10.24 3.79
N ASP A 120 3.47 -11.20 2.96
CA ASP A 120 3.55 -12.63 3.26
C ASP A 120 5.01 -13.12 3.24
N LYS A 121 5.83 -12.59 2.31
CA LYS A 121 7.25 -12.94 2.18
C LYS A 121 8.15 -12.13 3.13
N TYR A 122 7.84 -10.85 3.30
CA TYR A 122 8.59 -9.91 4.13
C TYR A 122 7.64 -9.36 5.21
N PRO A 123 7.56 -10.02 6.37
CA PRO A 123 6.61 -9.62 7.41
C PRO A 123 6.95 -8.25 8.00
N LEU A 124 5.91 -7.51 8.38
CA LEU A 124 6.04 -6.28 9.13
C LEU A 124 6.59 -6.57 10.53
N LEU A 125 7.50 -5.76 11.02
CA LEU A 125 8.19 -5.98 12.31
C LEU A 125 7.46 -5.34 13.48
N THR A 126 6.55 -4.40 13.21
CA THR A 126 5.79 -3.71 14.27
C THR A 126 4.44 -4.38 14.53
N SER A 127 3.70 -3.85 15.47
CA SER A 127 2.31 -4.24 15.77
C SER A 127 1.36 -4.12 14.57
N LYS A 128 1.76 -3.43 13.49
CA LYS A 128 1.00 -3.41 12.23
C LYS A 128 0.88 -4.79 11.58
N HIS A 129 1.78 -5.72 11.89
CA HIS A 129 1.65 -7.10 11.45
C HIS A 129 0.34 -7.74 11.91
N PHE A 130 -0.11 -7.44 13.12
CA PHE A 130 -1.42 -7.88 13.61
C PHE A 130 -2.57 -7.36 12.72
N ASN A 131 -2.57 -6.06 12.43
CA ASN A 131 -3.57 -5.45 11.57
C ASN A 131 -3.52 -5.99 10.13
N TYR A 132 -2.30 -6.24 9.62
CA TYR A 132 -2.11 -6.87 8.32
C TYR A 132 -2.71 -8.28 8.28
N LYS A 133 -2.48 -9.12 9.30
CA LYS A 133 -3.06 -10.47 9.36
C LYS A 133 -4.58 -10.45 9.29
N LEU A 134 -5.23 -9.60 10.09
CA LEU A 134 -6.69 -9.47 10.06
C LEU A 134 -7.19 -8.94 8.71
N PHE A 135 -6.52 -7.96 8.14
CA PHE A 135 -6.82 -7.43 6.81
C PHE A 135 -6.68 -8.51 5.72
N ARG A 136 -5.60 -9.30 5.76
CA ARG A 136 -5.35 -10.42 4.85
C ARG A 136 -6.44 -11.48 4.93
N GLU A 137 -6.80 -11.90 6.15
CA GLU A 137 -7.86 -12.87 6.38
C GLU A 137 -9.20 -12.37 5.81
N ALA A 138 -9.59 -11.15 6.14
CA ALA A 138 -10.83 -10.55 5.68
C ALA A 138 -10.91 -10.43 4.15
N ILE A 139 -9.83 -10.04 3.48
CA ILE A 139 -9.80 -9.87 2.02
C ILE A 139 -9.87 -11.21 1.31
N LEU A 140 -9.21 -12.25 1.82
CA LEU A 140 -9.27 -13.60 1.25
C LEU A 140 -10.67 -14.23 1.42
N ILE A 141 -11.34 -14.01 2.55
CA ILE A 141 -12.75 -14.41 2.75
C ILE A 141 -13.64 -13.66 1.75
N SER A 142 -13.45 -12.37 1.58
CA SER A 142 -14.23 -11.56 0.62
C SER A 142 -14.08 -12.05 -0.82
N ALA A 143 -12.91 -12.52 -1.20
CA ALA A 143 -12.61 -13.04 -2.54
C ALA A 143 -13.06 -14.50 -2.73
N ASN A 144 -13.41 -15.22 -1.67
CA ASN A 144 -13.82 -16.63 -1.75
C ASN A 144 -15.25 -16.75 -2.26
N THR A 145 -15.39 -17.26 -3.49
CA THR A 145 -16.70 -17.47 -4.15
C THR A 145 -17.39 -18.77 -3.74
N LEU A 146 -16.72 -19.66 -3.00
CA LEU A 146 -17.25 -20.96 -2.57
C LEU A 146 -18.23 -20.86 -1.40
N ILE A 147 -18.21 -19.75 -0.66
CA ILE A 147 -19.11 -19.50 0.47
C ILE A 147 -20.12 -18.40 0.14
N SER A 148 -21.30 -18.48 0.76
CA SER A 148 -22.38 -17.53 0.50
C SER A 148 -22.00 -16.10 0.91
N TYR A 149 -22.73 -15.12 0.36
CA TYR A 149 -22.53 -13.71 0.74
C TYR A 149 -22.73 -13.49 2.24
N GLU A 150 -23.79 -14.08 2.82
CA GLU A 150 -24.12 -13.94 4.24
C GLU A 150 -23.01 -14.51 5.14
N GLN A 151 -22.47 -15.67 4.76
CA GLN A 151 -21.35 -16.29 5.49
C GLN A 151 -20.09 -15.42 5.42
N ARG A 152 -19.75 -14.90 4.24
CA ARG A 152 -18.61 -13.98 4.07
C ARG A 152 -18.81 -12.73 4.92
N ASP A 153 -19.99 -12.13 4.86
CA ASP A 153 -20.32 -10.93 5.60
C ASP A 153 -20.17 -11.12 7.11
N LYS A 154 -20.68 -12.22 7.64
CA LYS A 154 -20.55 -12.57 9.06
C LYS A 154 -19.08 -12.74 9.46
N LEU A 155 -18.32 -13.53 8.71
CA LEU A 155 -16.91 -13.78 9.01
C LEU A 155 -16.07 -12.49 8.98
N ILE A 156 -16.29 -11.62 7.98
CA ILE A 156 -15.56 -10.35 7.90
C ILE A 156 -15.98 -9.41 9.02
N THR A 157 -17.26 -9.43 9.42
CA THR A 157 -17.74 -8.64 10.57
C THR A 157 -17.06 -9.08 11.87
N ASP A 158 -16.92 -10.39 12.11
CA ASP A 158 -16.23 -10.92 13.29
C ASP A 158 -14.75 -10.50 13.32
N ILE A 159 -14.06 -10.50 12.16
CA ILE A 159 -12.69 -10.02 12.04
C ILE A 159 -12.63 -8.49 12.29
N LYS A 160 -13.62 -7.75 11.82
CA LYS A 160 -13.69 -6.30 12.04
C LYS A 160 -13.81 -5.96 13.53
N ILE A 161 -14.62 -6.70 14.28
CA ILE A 161 -14.76 -6.56 15.73
C ILE A 161 -13.40 -6.82 16.42
N LYS A 162 -12.66 -7.88 16.02
CA LYS A 162 -11.32 -8.14 16.53
C LYS A 162 -10.35 -6.98 16.24
N CYS A 163 -10.42 -6.41 15.05
CA CYS A 163 -9.60 -5.25 14.67
C CYS A 163 -9.91 -4.01 15.53
N GLU A 164 -11.15 -3.78 15.87
CA GLU A 164 -11.63 -2.66 16.70
C GLU A 164 -11.34 -2.88 18.18
N SER A 165 -11.26 -4.13 18.66
CA SER A 165 -10.86 -4.46 20.03
C SER A 165 -9.40 -4.13 20.33
N GLY A 166 -8.61 -3.81 19.31
CA GLY A 166 -7.19 -3.47 19.44
C GLY A 166 -6.26 -4.69 19.43
N ILE A 167 -4.99 -4.39 19.63
CA ILE A 167 -3.94 -5.40 19.63
C ILE A 167 -3.93 -6.06 21.02
N PRO A 168 -3.95 -7.41 21.12
CA PRO A 168 -3.84 -8.11 22.38
C PRO A 168 -2.57 -7.70 23.15
N THR A 169 -2.66 -7.60 24.45
CA THR A 169 -1.54 -7.16 25.32
C THR A 169 -0.36 -8.15 25.33
N ASP A 170 -0.63 -9.40 25.01
CA ASP A 170 0.34 -10.49 24.88
C ASP A 170 0.84 -10.71 23.44
N TYR A 171 0.43 -9.84 22.50
CA TYR A 171 0.88 -9.94 21.11
C TYR A 171 2.37 -9.61 20.99
N ILE A 172 3.12 -10.54 20.39
CA ILE A 172 4.52 -10.36 20.04
C ILE A 172 4.61 -10.27 18.51
N SER A 173 5.21 -9.19 18.01
CA SER A 173 5.50 -9.03 16.57
C SER A 173 6.50 -10.10 16.11
N PRO A 174 6.45 -10.54 14.85
CA PRO A 174 7.48 -11.41 14.32
C PRO A 174 8.84 -10.70 14.35
N SER A 175 9.86 -11.41 14.80
CA SER A 175 11.26 -10.98 14.81
C SER A 175 11.99 -11.51 13.59
#